data_e3d8f9064494b076af8cc0416c89bb65
#
_entry.id   e3d8f9064494b076af8cc0416c89bb65
#
_cell.length_a   1.000
_cell.length_b   1.000
_cell.length_c   1.000
_cell.angle_alpha   90.00
_cell.angle_beta   90.00
_cell.angle_gamma   90.00
#
_symmetry.space_group_name_H-M   'P 1'
#
loop_
_entity.id
_entity.type
_entity.pdbx_description
1 polymer ?
#
loop_
_entity_poly.entity_id
_entity_poly.type
_entity_poly.pdbx_seq_one_letter_code
_entity_poly.pdbx_strand_id
1 'polypeptide(L)'
;MKLPALVSFTAGLVPALAAGWLLFPRLLYRTEAQPLPFNHKAHVEQGMSCGDCHAVAEDGRFAGIPRTESCAGCHAEKGENPGINALVERYVEPGAEVPWLSNARQPDNV
;
A
#
# COMPACT_ATOMS: atom_id res chain seq x y z
N MET A 1 22.41 21.79 39.44
CA MET A 1 23.09 21.53 38.16
C MET A 1 23.82 22.81 37.76
N LYS A 2 25.11 22.74 37.42
CA LYS A 2 25.88 23.96 37.06
C LYS A 2 25.42 24.46 35.67
N LEU A 3 25.26 25.76 35.49
CA LEU A 3 24.80 26.39 34.27
C LEU A 3 25.45 25.84 32.95
N PRO A 4 26.78 25.64 32.89
CA PRO A 4 27.42 25.09 31.71
C PRO A 4 26.98 23.65 31.38
N ALA A 5 26.72 22.82 32.40
CA ALA A 5 26.22 21.47 32.17
C ALA A 5 24.79 21.45 31.60
N LEU A 6 23.95 22.37 32.06
CA LEU A 6 22.60 22.54 31.52
C LEU A 6 22.65 22.97 30.05
N VAL A 7 23.49 23.95 29.74
CA VAL A 7 23.63 24.45 28.34
C VAL A 7 24.14 23.34 27.41
N SER A 8 25.15 22.57 27.83
CA SER A 8 25.66 21.45 27.03
C SER A 8 24.63 20.35 26.85
N PHE A 9 23.86 20.04 27.88
CA PHE A 9 22.78 19.04 27.81
C PHE A 9 21.66 19.48 26.84
N THR A 10 21.18 20.71 26.94
CA THR A 10 20.13 21.22 26.05
C THR A 10 20.61 21.36 24.60
N ALA A 11 21.86 21.76 24.41
CA ALA A 11 22.47 21.85 23.07
C ALA A 11 22.60 20.49 22.36
N GLY A 12 22.70 19.39 23.10
CA GLY A 12 22.65 18.04 22.56
C GLY A 12 21.22 17.51 22.40
N LEU A 13 20.40 17.69 23.43
CA LEU A 13 19.05 17.15 23.50
C LEU A 13 18.12 17.74 22.42
N VAL A 14 18.12 19.05 22.25
CA VAL A 14 17.21 19.72 21.31
C VAL A 14 17.43 19.27 19.87
N PRO A 15 18.67 19.28 19.32
CA PRO A 15 18.88 18.79 17.95
C PRO A 15 18.64 17.27 17.83
N ALA A 16 18.92 16.46 18.86
CA ALA A 16 18.62 15.04 18.83
C ALA A 16 17.11 14.77 18.74
N LEU A 17 16.31 15.47 19.53
CA LEU A 17 14.85 15.38 19.47
C LEU A 17 14.31 15.90 18.14
N ALA A 18 14.82 17.01 17.63
CA ALA A 18 14.43 17.55 16.34
C ALA A 18 14.77 16.58 15.20
N ALA A 19 15.96 16.01 15.21
CA ALA A 19 16.38 15.00 14.24
C ALA A 19 15.50 13.74 14.32
N GLY A 20 15.23 13.23 15.51
CA GLY A 20 14.34 12.09 15.71
C GLY A 20 12.92 12.37 15.22
N TRP A 21 12.39 13.55 15.51
CA TRP A 21 11.04 13.92 15.11
C TRP A 21 10.89 14.18 13.60
N LEU A 22 11.90 14.77 12.97
CA LEU A 22 11.84 15.17 11.56
C LEU A 22 12.39 14.12 10.60
N LEU A 23 13.51 13.46 10.96
CA LEU A 23 14.20 12.53 10.07
C LEU A 23 13.67 11.10 10.19
N PHE A 24 13.38 10.65 11.40
CA PHE A 24 12.96 9.28 11.65
C PHE A 24 11.65 8.90 10.94
N PRO A 25 10.58 9.72 10.98
CA PRO A 25 9.38 9.44 10.20
C PRO A 25 9.64 9.41 8.69
N ARG A 26 10.48 10.31 8.17
CA ARG A 26 10.82 10.34 6.74
C ARG A 26 11.60 9.12 6.27
N LEU A 27 12.40 8.52 7.17
CA LEU A 27 13.14 7.28 6.87
C LEU A 27 12.25 6.04 6.94
N LEU A 28 11.30 6.02 7.88
CA LEU A 28 10.39 4.88 8.09
C LEU A 28 9.21 4.88 7.13
N TYR A 29 8.61 6.04 6.89
CA TYR A 29 7.40 6.16 6.07
C TYR A 29 7.77 6.63 4.65
N ARG A 30 8.21 5.68 3.84
CA ARG A 30 8.34 5.91 2.40
C ARG A 30 7.00 5.66 1.74
N THR A 31 6.53 6.63 0.96
CA THR A 31 5.36 6.45 0.11
C THR A 31 5.86 5.96 -1.25
N GLU A 32 5.51 4.75 -1.60
CA GLU A 32 5.75 4.19 -2.94
C GLU A 32 4.43 4.13 -3.69
N ALA A 33 4.43 4.59 -4.94
CA ALA A 33 3.25 4.53 -5.77
C ALA A 33 2.97 3.09 -6.19
N GLN A 34 1.70 2.69 -6.12
CA GLN A 34 1.27 1.41 -6.66
C GLN A 34 1.40 1.40 -8.19
N PRO A 35 1.60 0.25 -8.82
CA PRO A 35 1.75 0.15 -10.28
C PRO A 35 0.52 0.62 -11.06
N LEU A 36 -0.65 0.58 -10.43
CA LEU A 36 -1.91 1.05 -10.97
C LEU A 36 -2.70 1.84 -9.90
N PRO A 37 -3.47 2.87 -10.31
CA PRO A 37 -4.40 3.56 -9.42
C PRO A 37 -5.60 2.66 -9.15
N PHE A 38 -5.66 2.04 -7.98
CA PHE A 38 -6.78 1.20 -7.54
C PHE A 38 -7.61 1.90 -6.48
N ASN A 39 -8.93 1.85 -6.60
CA ASN A 39 -9.86 2.47 -5.66
C ASN A 39 -10.91 1.46 -5.19
N HIS A 40 -10.80 0.98 -3.96
CA HIS A 40 -11.77 0.07 -3.35
C HIS A 40 -13.19 0.64 -3.31
N LYS A 41 -13.33 1.93 -2.99
CA LYS A 41 -14.64 2.59 -2.90
C LYS A 41 -15.44 2.45 -4.21
N ALA A 42 -14.79 2.69 -5.34
CA ALA A 42 -15.43 2.59 -6.65
C ALA A 42 -15.99 1.18 -6.92
N HIS A 43 -15.28 0.13 -6.48
CA HIS A 43 -15.72 -1.26 -6.66
C HIS A 43 -16.86 -1.63 -5.70
N VAL A 44 -16.77 -1.22 -4.44
CA VAL A 44 -17.83 -1.46 -3.44
C VAL A 44 -19.13 -0.74 -3.83
N GLU A 45 -19.07 0.47 -4.37
CA GLU A 45 -20.23 1.21 -4.88
C GLU A 45 -20.90 0.53 -6.07
N GLN A 46 -20.19 -0.33 -6.80
CA GLN A 46 -20.77 -1.19 -7.85
C GLN A 46 -21.35 -2.51 -7.30
N GLY A 47 -21.42 -2.67 -5.98
CA GLY A 47 -22.01 -3.83 -5.33
C GLY A 47 -21.05 -5.00 -5.12
N MET A 48 -19.75 -4.83 -5.33
CA MET A 48 -18.77 -5.89 -5.08
C MET A 48 -18.52 -6.05 -3.57
N SER A 49 -18.47 -7.29 -3.13
CA SER A 49 -18.09 -7.66 -1.76
C SER A 49 -16.57 -7.86 -1.64
N CYS A 50 -16.07 -7.86 -0.39
CA CYS A 50 -14.65 -8.15 -0.14
C CYS A 50 -14.21 -9.51 -0.71
N GLY A 51 -15.09 -10.52 -0.59
CA GLY A 51 -14.83 -11.90 -1.02
C GLY A 51 -14.75 -12.08 -2.54
N ASP A 52 -15.28 -11.15 -3.33
CA ASP A 52 -15.21 -11.21 -4.80
C ASP A 52 -13.77 -11.03 -5.32
N CYS A 53 -12.94 -10.37 -4.51
CA CYS A 53 -11.53 -10.11 -4.84
C CYS A 53 -10.56 -10.75 -3.85
N HIS A 54 -10.90 -10.80 -2.57
CA HIS A 54 -10.07 -11.33 -1.50
C HIS A 54 -10.65 -12.64 -0.99
N ALA A 55 -10.21 -13.76 -1.55
CA ALA A 55 -10.56 -15.06 -1.03
C ALA A 55 -9.98 -15.21 0.40
N VAL A 56 -10.80 -15.59 1.36
CA VAL A 56 -10.36 -15.96 2.71
C VAL A 56 -10.22 -17.48 2.73
N ALA A 57 -9.07 -17.98 3.18
CA ALA A 57 -8.86 -19.42 3.32
C ALA A 57 -9.83 -20.00 4.39
N GLU A 58 -10.12 -21.31 4.34
CA GLU A 58 -11.04 -21.96 5.27
C GLU A 58 -10.63 -21.83 6.76
N ASP A 59 -9.35 -21.62 7.01
CA ASP A 59 -8.79 -21.36 8.34
C ASP A 59 -8.91 -19.89 8.78
N GLY A 60 -9.57 -19.02 7.99
CA GLY A 60 -9.75 -17.60 8.25
C GLY A 60 -8.55 -16.73 7.92
N ARG A 61 -7.47 -17.29 7.37
CA ARG A 61 -6.31 -16.51 6.96
C ARG A 61 -6.61 -15.65 5.74
N PHE A 62 -6.02 -14.47 5.71
CA PHE A 62 -6.12 -13.57 4.57
C PHE A 62 -5.48 -14.18 3.33
N ALA A 63 -6.23 -14.28 2.25
CA ALA A 63 -5.80 -14.95 1.02
C ALA A 63 -4.97 -14.07 0.08
N GLY A 64 -4.53 -12.92 0.53
CA GLY A 64 -3.62 -12.08 -0.24
C GLY A 64 -4.29 -11.11 -1.22
N ILE A 65 -3.51 -10.67 -2.18
CA ILE A 65 -3.92 -9.74 -3.24
C ILE A 65 -4.53 -10.55 -4.38
N PRO A 66 -5.67 -10.13 -4.97
CA PRO A 66 -6.29 -10.84 -6.08
C PRO A 66 -5.39 -10.86 -7.31
N ARG A 67 -5.49 -11.92 -8.09
CA ARG A 67 -4.77 -12.08 -9.34
C ARG A 67 -5.34 -11.17 -10.43
N THR A 68 -4.53 -10.85 -11.42
CA THR A 68 -4.94 -10.05 -12.59
C THR A 68 -6.15 -10.64 -13.32
N GLU A 69 -6.28 -11.97 -13.31
CA GLU A 69 -7.43 -12.68 -13.89
C GLU A 69 -8.77 -12.24 -13.27
N SER A 70 -8.81 -11.96 -11.96
CA SER A 70 -10.01 -11.44 -11.29
C SER A 70 -10.39 -10.04 -11.79
N CYS A 71 -9.41 -9.22 -12.15
CA CYS A 71 -9.64 -7.92 -12.76
C CYS A 71 -10.16 -8.03 -14.20
N ALA A 72 -9.59 -8.96 -14.97
CA ALA A 72 -9.92 -9.20 -16.37
C ALA A 72 -11.38 -9.65 -16.56
N GLY A 73 -12.01 -10.26 -15.55
CA GLY A 73 -13.43 -10.64 -15.59
C GLY A 73 -14.37 -9.48 -15.90
N CYS A 74 -14.01 -8.25 -15.49
CA CYS A 74 -14.78 -7.02 -15.75
C CYS A 74 -14.01 -6.02 -16.62
N HIS A 75 -12.67 -6.06 -16.60
CA HIS A 75 -11.79 -5.13 -17.30
C HIS A 75 -10.99 -5.82 -18.41
N ALA A 76 -11.71 -6.49 -19.34
CA ALA A 76 -11.09 -7.19 -20.47
C ALA A 76 -10.66 -6.24 -21.59
N GLU A 77 -11.34 -5.09 -21.73
CA GLU A 77 -11.18 -4.17 -22.86
C GLU A 77 -10.84 -2.75 -22.38
N LYS A 78 -10.17 -2.01 -23.25
CA LYS A 78 -9.88 -0.58 -23.05
C LYS A 78 -11.15 0.26 -23.21
N GLY A 79 -11.24 1.35 -22.43
CA GLY A 79 -12.35 2.28 -22.46
C GLY A 79 -11.89 3.73 -22.24
N GLU A 80 -12.75 4.55 -21.66
CA GLU A 80 -12.44 5.97 -21.41
C GLU A 80 -11.51 6.20 -20.21
N ASN A 81 -11.42 5.24 -19.29
CA ASN A 81 -10.61 5.38 -18.08
C ASN A 81 -9.14 4.99 -18.33
N PRO A 82 -8.19 5.94 -18.21
CA PRO A 82 -6.77 5.67 -18.46
C PRO A 82 -6.16 4.64 -17.49
N GLY A 83 -6.69 4.53 -16.27
CA GLY A 83 -6.23 3.52 -15.30
C GLY A 83 -6.63 2.11 -15.72
N ILE A 84 -7.84 1.94 -16.25
CA ILE A 84 -8.30 0.66 -16.82
C ILE A 84 -7.49 0.33 -18.08
N ASN A 85 -7.25 1.30 -18.94
CA ASN A 85 -6.45 1.10 -20.15
C ASN A 85 -5.02 0.63 -19.81
N ALA A 86 -4.41 1.20 -18.77
CA ALA A 86 -3.10 0.78 -18.30
C ALA A 86 -3.12 -0.66 -17.72
N LEU A 87 -4.19 -1.05 -17.02
CA LEU A 87 -4.38 -2.42 -16.54
C LEU A 87 -4.45 -3.40 -17.73
N VAL A 88 -5.34 -3.12 -18.69
CA VAL A 88 -5.56 -3.99 -19.85
C VAL A 88 -4.27 -4.15 -20.66
N GLU A 89 -3.64 -3.04 -21.04
CA GLU A 89 -2.46 -3.05 -21.89
C GLU A 89 -1.23 -3.71 -21.27
N ARG A 90 -1.00 -3.45 -19.97
CA ARG A 90 0.24 -3.90 -19.32
C ARG A 90 0.13 -5.29 -18.70
N TYR A 91 -1.07 -5.72 -18.33
CA TYR A 91 -1.23 -6.92 -17.52
C TYR A 91 -2.25 -7.92 -18.09
N VAL A 92 -3.44 -7.46 -18.55
CA VAL A 92 -4.48 -8.37 -19.06
C VAL A 92 -4.11 -8.92 -20.43
N GLU A 93 -3.80 -8.07 -21.41
CA GLU A 93 -3.44 -8.50 -22.78
C GLU A 93 -2.20 -9.43 -22.80
N PRO A 94 -1.10 -9.13 -22.06
CA PRO A 94 0.05 -10.04 -22.02
C PRO A 94 -0.11 -11.22 -21.05
N GLY A 95 -1.18 -11.29 -20.26
CA GLY A 95 -1.39 -12.33 -19.24
C GLY A 95 -0.41 -12.22 -18.07
N ALA A 96 0.02 -11.03 -17.71
CA ALA A 96 0.97 -10.77 -16.63
C ALA A 96 0.26 -10.47 -15.31
N GLU A 97 0.88 -10.78 -14.19
CA GLU A 97 0.36 -10.37 -12.88
C GLU A 97 0.75 -8.93 -12.55
N VAL A 98 -0.19 -8.18 -11.95
CA VAL A 98 0.09 -6.84 -11.45
C VAL A 98 1.02 -6.93 -10.24
N PRO A 99 2.21 -6.32 -10.26
CA PRO A 99 3.16 -6.41 -9.15
C PRO A 99 2.79 -5.44 -8.01
N TRP A 100 1.68 -5.73 -7.34
CA TRP A 100 1.21 -4.92 -6.22
C TRP A 100 2.23 -4.85 -5.09
N LEU A 101 2.42 -3.65 -4.57
CA LEU A 101 3.25 -3.44 -3.39
C LEU A 101 2.41 -3.70 -2.14
N SER A 102 2.75 -4.74 -1.39
CA SER A 102 2.10 -5.03 -0.11
C SER A 102 2.65 -4.11 0.97
N ASN A 103 1.83 -3.17 1.44
CA ASN A 103 2.20 -2.22 2.50
C ASN A 103 1.91 -2.76 3.91
N ALA A 104 1.14 -3.85 4.02
CA ALA A 104 0.81 -4.48 5.28
C ALA A 104 1.06 -5.99 5.20
N ARG A 105 1.82 -6.50 6.14
CA ARG A 105 1.98 -7.94 6.37
C ARG A 105 1.23 -8.31 7.62
N GLN A 106 0.24 -9.17 7.51
CA GLN A 106 -0.39 -9.75 8.68
C GLN A 106 0.57 -10.79 9.27
N PRO A 107 0.86 -10.74 10.58
CA PRO A 107 1.66 -11.77 11.23
C PRO A 107 0.97 -13.15 11.14
N ASP A 108 1.74 -14.22 10.98
CA ASP A 108 1.23 -15.58 10.85
C ASP A 108 0.55 -16.13 12.14
N ASN A 109 0.60 -15.36 13.22
CA ASN A 109 0.11 -15.74 14.55
C ASN A 109 -1.10 -14.91 15.03
N VAL A 110 -1.81 -14.27 14.15
CA VAL A 110 -3.05 -13.53 14.45
C VAL A 110 -4.23 -14.21 13.80
#